data_cce931246bfc247d14c6c7ffa3a0a52f
#
_entry.id   cce931246bfc247d14c6c7ffa3a0a52f
#
_cell.length_a   1.000
_cell.length_b   1.000
_cell.length_c   1.000
_cell.angle_alpha   90.00
_cell.angle_beta   90.00
_cell.angle_gamma   90.00
#
_symmetry.space_group_name_H-M   'P 1'
#
loop_
_entity.id
_entity.type
_entity.pdbx_description
1 polymer ?
#
loop_
_entity_poly.entity_id
_entity_poly.type
_entity_poly.pdbx_seq_one_letter_code
_entity_poly.pdbx_strand_id
1 'polypeptide(L)'
;MQQAHRATRPQIAAALGLSLVSTNAAVAALEKEGVLKAGPRVPSGGGRPVQEYCFNEKHAAVALISAEPEAHCTLLRGELLDLHGQLIEQREARFVQLHAESLDEWLDTAARKHRLQRICLPPGLGCGILPHLKQRHACPVQEYPTAESLLTERDDTLALLLLRGQPPQGALRRHSAITPCSLLHLLPLPADWETLDYADHTLVEEMLARLLQLLTCTMNPAHIDLHADFWNDRLISRLNFNLSTKLRGIDSPPQLHFATITPDKLSQLLRKRIVLL
;
A
#
# COMPACT_ATOMS: atom_id res chain seq x y z
N MET A 1 -6.43 -3.16 18.76
CA MET A 1 -7.80 -3.50 19.20
C MET A 1 -8.40 -4.46 18.16
N GLN A 2 -8.68 -5.72 18.54
CA GLN A 2 -9.47 -6.59 17.67
C GLN A 2 -10.90 -6.06 17.67
N GLN A 3 -11.32 -5.47 16.55
CA GLN A 3 -12.71 -5.06 16.38
C GLN A 3 -13.57 -6.32 16.40
N ALA A 4 -14.68 -6.28 17.13
CA ALA A 4 -15.63 -7.38 17.19
C ALA A 4 -16.17 -7.65 15.79
N HIS A 5 -15.80 -8.78 15.21
CA HIS A 5 -16.22 -9.18 13.87
C HIS A 5 -17.73 -9.50 13.77
N ARG A 6 -18.45 -9.43 14.89
CA ARG A 6 -19.88 -9.77 15.00
C ARG A 6 -20.58 -8.78 15.93
N ALA A 7 -21.81 -8.40 15.58
CA ALA A 7 -22.64 -7.55 16.42
C ALA A 7 -24.13 -7.85 16.20
N THR A 8 -24.92 -7.67 17.25
CA THR A 8 -26.38 -7.69 17.17
C THR A 8 -26.91 -6.32 16.73
N ARG A 9 -28.15 -6.27 16.22
CA ARG A 9 -28.80 -5.01 15.80
C ARG A 9 -28.82 -3.95 16.92
N PRO A 10 -29.11 -4.28 18.18
CA PRO A 10 -29.01 -3.30 19.27
C PRO A 10 -27.60 -2.77 19.51
N GLN A 11 -26.58 -3.65 19.40
CA GLN A 11 -25.18 -3.21 19.54
C GLN A 11 -24.74 -2.29 18.39
N ILE A 12 -25.18 -2.58 17.17
CA ILE A 12 -24.93 -1.73 15.99
C ILE A 12 -25.62 -0.37 16.19
N ALA A 13 -26.90 -0.36 16.61
CA ALA A 13 -27.65 0.84 16.90
C ALA A 13 -26.93 1.74 17.93
N ALA A 14 -26.53 1.14 19.05
CA ALA A 14 -25.82 1.83 20.12
C ALA A 14 -24.46 2.40 19.66
N ALA A 15 -23.69 1.60 18.93
CA ALA A 15 -22.36 1.99 18.44
C ALA A 15 -22.41 3.15 17.42
N LEU A 16 -23.48 3.21 16.62
CA LEU A 16 -23.64 4.23 15.57
C LEU A 16 -24.55 5.42 15.99
N GLY A 17 -25.14 5.38 17.20
CA GLY A 17 -26.08 6.40 17.64
C GLY A 17 -27.38 6.42 16.82
N LEU A 18 -27.79 5.29 16.23
CA LEU A 18 -28.97 5.19 15.37
C LEU A 18 -30.19 4.64 16.14
N SER A 19 -31.40 4.97 15.65
CA SER A 19 -32.59 4.31 16.14
C SER A 19 -32.59 2.82 15.77
N LEU A 20 -33.22 1.98 16.60
CA LEU A 20 -33.34 0.56 16.30
C LEU A 20 -34.12 0.30 14.99
N VAL A 21 -35.09 1.14 14.67
CA VAL A 21 -35.87 1.08 13.41
C VAL A 21 -34.98 1.33 12.21
N SER A 22 -34.20 2.39 12.24
CA SER A 22 -33.23 2.71 11.16
C SER A 22 -32.17 1.61 11.00
N THR A 23 -31.66 1.10 12.13
CA THR A 23 -30.68 0.00 12.14
C THR A 23 -31.26 -1.28 11.53
N ASN A 24 -32.51 -1.63 11.88
CA ASN A 24 -33.18 -2.80 11.33
C ASN A 24 -33.33 -2.72 9.80
N ALA A 25 -33.74 -1.56 9.30
CA ALA A 25 -33.88 -1.34 7.86
C ALA A 25 -32.51 -1.42 7.14
N ALA A 26 -31.48 -0.79 7.69
CA ALA A 26 -30.14 -0.81 7.12
C ALA A 26 -29.52 -2.22 7.12
N VAL A 27 -29.61 -2.95 8.25
CA VAL A 27 -29.09 -4.32 8.35
C VAL A 27 -29.83 -5.25 7.38
N ALA A 28 -31.16 -5.12 7.24
CA ALA A 28 -31.92 -5.94 6.29
C ALA A 28 -31.53 -5.65 4.83
N ALA A 29 -31.29 -4.39 4.48
CA ALA A 29 -30.81 -4.03 3.15
C ALA A 29 -29.42 -4.60 2.86
N LEU A 30 -28.47 -4.43 3.79
CA LEU A 30 -27.10 -4.94 3.65
C LEU A 30 -27.03 -6.48 3.65
N GLU A 31 -27.93 -7.14 4.38
CA GLU A 31 -28.07 -8.61 4.35
C GLU A 31 -28.61 -9.07 2.99
N LYS A 32 -29.62 -8.37 2.45
CA LYS A 32 -30.19 -8.65 1.13
C LYS A 32 -29.15 -8.44 0.01
N GLU A 33 -28.30 -7.44 0.13
CA GLU A 33 -27.18 -7.18 -0.79
C GLU A 33 -26.01 -8.15 -0.61
N GLY A 34 -26.01 -8.97 0.45
CA GLY A 34 -24.93 -9.91 0.76
C GLY A 34 -23.72 -9.30 1.41
N VAL A 35 -23.75 -8.00 1.78
CA VAL A 35 -22.69 -7.28 2.50
C VAL A 35 -22.54 -7.79 3.93
N LEU A 36 -23.69 -8.08 4.57
CA LEU A 36 -23.76 -8.73 5.86
C LEU A 36 -24.26 -10.16 5.71
N LYS A 37 -23.77 -11.05 6.55
CA LYS A 37 -24.26 -12.42 6.73
C LYS A 37 -24.74 -12.63 8.14
N ALA A 38 -25.85 -13.37 8.28
CA ALA A 38 -26.36 -13.78 9.59
C ALA A 38 -25.36 -14.73 10.27
N GLY A 39 -24.96 -14.42 11.48
CA GLY A 39 -24.14 -15.25 12.36
C GLY A 39 -25.01 -16.17 13.22
N PRO A 40 -24.48 -16.69 14.33
CA PRO A 40 -25.26 -17.47 15.29
C PRO A 40 -26.26 -16.58 16.06
N ARG A 41 -27.26 -17.22 16.64
CA ARG A 41 -28.12 -16.57 17.64
C ARG A 41 -27.47 -16.65 19.01
N VAL A 42 -27.40 -15.51 19.70
CA VAL A 42 -26.80 -15.39 21.01
C VAL A 42 -27.90 -15.18 22.09
N PRO A 43 -27.71 -15.69 23.32
CA PRO A 43 -28.64 -15.41 24.40
C PRO A 43 -28.75 -13.91 24.66
N SER A 44 -29.96 -13.41 24.83
CA SER A 44 -30.22 -12.06 25.34
C SER A 44 -30.45 -12.13 26.85
N GLY A 45 -30.02 -11.12 27.60
CA GLY A 45 -30.11 -11.11 29.08
C GLY A 45 -31.54 -11.12 29.65
N GLY A 46 -32.34 -12.10 29.26
CA GLY A 46 -33.71 -12.33 29.78
C GLY A 46 -34.80 -12.35 28.70
N GLY A 47 -34.45 -12.45 27.42
CA GLY A 47 -35.40 -12.47 26.32
C GLY A 47 -35.13 -13.53 25.25
N ARG A 48 -35.82 -13.48 24.13
CA ARG A 48 -35.61 -14.35 22.98
C ARG A 48 -34.19 -14.18 22.43
N PRO A 49 -33.48 -15.25 22.03
CA PRO A 49 -32.16 -15.17 21.42
C PRO A 49 -32.09 -14.19 20.25
N VAL A 50 -31.07 -13.35 20.21
CA VAL A 50 -30.86 -12.30 19.22
C VAL A 50 -29.92 -12.76 18.14
N GLN A 51 -30.21 -12.39 16.90
CA GLN A 51 -29.35 -12.69 15.76
C GLN A 51 -28.12 -11.79 15.77
N GLU A 52 -26.92 -12.38 15.68
CA GLU A 52 -25.70 -11.66 15.33
C GLU A 52 -25.58 -11.51 13.81
N TYR A 53 -24.87 -10.48 13.41
CA TYR A 53 -24.48 -10.22 12.03
C TYR A 53 -22.98 -10.01 11.96
N CYS A 54 -22.37 -10.49 10.88
CA CYS A 54 -20.98 -10.23 10.57
C CYS A 54 -20.86 -9.72 9.14
N PHE A 55 -19.80 -8.99 8.88
CA PHE A 55 -19.44 -8.55 7.56
C PHE A 55 -19.13 -9.78 6.69
N ASN A 56 -19.60 -9.77 5.46
CA ASN A 56 -19.29 -10.83 4.50
C ASN A 56 -18.01 -10.46 3.74
N GLU A 57 -16.89 -10.93 4.22
CA GLU A 57 -15.57 -10.70 3.66
C GLU A 57 -15.45 -11.09 2.18
N LYS A 58 -16.29 -12.05 1.75
CA LYS A 58 -16.32 -12.56 0.38
C LYS A 58 -17.33 -11.85 -0.53
N HIS A 59 -17.99 -10.79 -0.02
CA HIS A 59 -18.98 -10.03 -0.79
C HIS A 59 -18.37 -9.37 -2.03
N ALA A 60 -17.14 -8.92 -1.91
CA ALA A 60 -16.36 -8.35 -3.00
C ALA A 60 -14.88 -8.70 -2.85
N ALA A 61 -14.10 -8.38 -3.86
CA ALA A 61 -12.67 -8.61 -3.89
C ALA A 61 -11.92 -7.35 -4.32
N VAL A 62 -10.67 -7.24 -3.89
CA VAL A 62 -9.73 -6.21 -4.32
C VAL A 62 -8.63 -6.89 -5.13
N ALA A 63 -8.36 -6.39 -6.33
CA ALA A 63 -7.22 -6.83 -7.12
C ALA A 63 -6.01 -5.94 -6.79
N LEU A 64 -4.95 -6.55 -6.29
CA LEU A 64 -3.65 -5.92 -6.04
C LEU A 64 -2.67 -6.44 -7.06
N ILE A 65 -2.03 -5.53 -7.81
CA ILE A 65 -1.01 -5.86 -8.80
C ILE A 65 0.32 -5.33 -8.30
N SER A 66 1.36 -6.14 -8.39
CA SER A 66 2.74 -5.74 -8.19
C SER A 66 3.57 -6.06 -9.43
N ALA A 67 4.65 -5.29 -9.61
CA ALA A 67 5.57 -5.46 -10.73
C ALA A 67 7.00 -5.52 -10.20
N GLU A 68 7.73 -6.53 -10.62
CA GLU A 68 9.14 -6.73 -10.27
C GLU A 68 9.95 -6.75 -11.57
N PRO A 69 10.88 -5.79 -11.77
CA PRO A 69 11.78 -5.84 -12.91
C PRO A 69 12.75 -7.03 -12.78
N GLU A 70 12.81 -7.86 -13.80
CA GLU A 70 13.81 -8.89 -13.99
C GLU A 70 14.76 -8.49 -15.13
N ALA A 71 15.89 -9.22 -15.32
CA ALA A 71 16.94 -8.83 -16.26
C ALA A 71 16.45 -8.55 -17.71
N HIS A 72 15.43 -9.26 -18.18
CA HIS A 72 14.93 -9.15 -19.57
C HIS A 72 13.40 -9.04 -19.65
N CYS A 73 12.71 -8.95 -18.53
CA CYS A 73 11.25 -8.91 -18.49
C CYS A 73 10.77 -8.25 -17.18
N THR A 74 9.48 -8.02 -17.11
CA THR A 74 8.80 -7.62 -15.87
C THR A 74 7.95 -8.79 -15.39
N LEU A 75 8.17 -9.24 -14.17
CA LEU A 75 7.28 -10.16 -13.48
C LEU A 75 6.10 -9.35 -12.93
N LEU A 76 4.90 -9.61 -13.43
CA LEU A 76 3.67 -9.13 -12.83
C LEU A 76 3.09 -10.20 -11.92
N ARG A 77 2.78 -9.81 -10.70
CA ARG A 77 2.03 -10.62 -9.74
C ARG A 77 0.68 -9.97 -9.49
N GLY A 78 -0.39 -10.69 -9.81
CA GLY A 78 -1.77 -10.30 -9.51
C GLY A 78 -2.27 -11.09 -8.31
N GLU A 79 -2.75 -10.40 -7.28
CA GLU A 79 -3.34 -10.97 -6.09
C GLU A 79 -4.81 -10.53 -5.99
N LEU A 80 -5.71 -11.48 -5.81
CA LEU A 80 -7.09 -11.21 -5.50
C LEU A 80 -7.30 -11.41 -4.00
N LEU A 81 -7.73 -10.36 -3.32
CA LEU A 81 -7.89 -10.32 -1.87
C LEU A 81 -9.37 -10.20 -1.52
N ASP A 82 -9.80 -10.85 -0.44
CA ASP A 82 -11.11 -10.54 0.16
C ASP A 82 -11.08 -9.18 0.88
N LEU A 83 -12.22 -8.76 1.39
CA LEU A 83 -12.34 -7.47 2.10
C LEU A 83 -11.67 -7.44 3.48
N HIS A 84 -11.06 -8.54 3.94
CA HIS A 84 -10.17 -8.59 5.10
C HIS A 84 -8.68 -8.66 4.72
N GLY A 85 -8.37 -8.60 3.42
CA GLY A 85 -7.00 -8.70 2.91
C GLY A 85 -6.44 -10.13 2.87
N GLN A 86 -7.31 -11.15 3.00
CA GLN A 86 -6.91 -12.53 2.84
C GLN A 86 -6.79 -12.86 1.36
N LEU A 87 -5.75 -13.59 0.99
CA LEU A 87 -5.50 -14.00 -0.38
C LEU A 87 -6.56 -15.02 -0.83
N ILE A 88 -7.28 -14.71 -1.91
CA ILE A 88 -8.23 -15.61 -2.57
C ILE A 88 -7.53 -16.37 -3.70
N GLU A 89 -6.83 -15.65 -4.58
CA GLU A 89 -6.16 -16.19 -5.77
C GLU A 89 -4.91 -15.36 -6.04
N GLN A 90 -3.85 -16.00 -6.53
CA GLN A 90 -2.63 -15.34 -7.00
C GLN A 90 -2.27 -15.87 -8.37
N ARG A 91 -1.79 -14.97 -9.24
CA ARG A 91 -1.22 -15.32 -10.54
C ARG A 91 0.04 -14.52 -10.78
N GLU A 92 0.95 -15.13 -11.52
CA GLU A 92 2.18 -14.51 -11.97
C GLU A 92 2.32 -14.67 -13.48
N ALA A 93 2.81 -13.63 -14.13
CA ALA A 93 3.10 -13.63 -15.54
C ALA A 93 4.34 -12.78 -15.82
N ARG A 94 5.15 -13.19 -16.79
CA ARG A 94 6.35 -12.48 -17.23
C ARG A 94 6.12 -11.84 -18.58
N PHE A 95 6.44 -10.57 -18.70
CA PHE A 95 6.27 -9.79 -19.90
C PHE A 95 7.60 -9.15 -20.29
N VAL A 96 8.06 -9.41 -21.51
CA VAL A 96 9.22 -8.70 -22.08
C VAL A 96 8.89 -7.23 -22.27
N GLN A 97 7.65 -6.94 -22.65
CA GLN A 97 7.11 -5.60 -22.76
C GLN A 97 5.68 -5.57 -22.21
N LEU A 98 5.39 -4.63 -21.34
CA LEU A 98 4.05 -4.41 -20.83
C LEU A 98 3.24 -3.57 -21.80
N HIS A 99 2.02 -4.04 -22.09
CA HIS A 99 1.01 -3.35 -22.88
C HIS A 99 -0.20 -3.04 -22.02
N ALA A 100 -1.06 -2.13 -22.49
CA ALA A 100 -2.25 -1.74 -21.75
C ALA A 100 -3.15 -2.95 -21.42
N GLU A 101 -3.20 -3.92 -22.32
CA GLU A 101 -4.04 -5.12 -22.24
C GLU A 101 -3.40 -6.29 -21.45
N SER A 102 -2.16 -6.14 -20.97
CA SER A 102 -1.41 -7.24 -20.33
C SER A 102 -2.12 -7.85 -19.11
N LEU A 103 -3.02 -7.11 -18.48
CA LEU A 103 -3.78 -7.54 -17.31
C LEU A 103 -5.22 -7.95 -17.61
N ASP A 104 -5.71 -7.73 -18.83
CA ASP A 104 -7.15 -7.86 -19.17
C ASP A 104 -7.69 -9.25 -18.92
N GLU A 105 -7.02 -10.29 -19.40
CA GLU A 105 -7.50 -11.67 -19.27
C GLU A 105 -7.65 -12.09 -17.81
N TRP A 106 -6.70 -11.72 -16.97
CA TRP A 106 -6.75 -12.04 -15.56
C TRP A 106 -7.83 -11.26 -14.82
N LEU A 107 -7.90 -9.95 -15.05
CA LEU A 107 -8.90 -9.08 -14.41
C LEU A 107 -10.33 -9.41 -14.86
N ASP A 108 -10.54 -9.70 -16.14
CA ASP A 108 -11.85 -10.12 -16.65
C ASP A 108 -12.27 -11.47 -16.03
N THR A 109 -11.32 -12.39 -15.84
CA THR A 109 -11.61 -13.67 -15.18
C THR A 109 -11.95 -13.44 -13.70
N ALA A 110 -11.21 -12.57 -13.01
CA ALA A 110 -11.49 -12.20 -11.63
C ALA A 110 -12.86 -11.50 -11.51
N ALA A 111 -13.17 -10.56 -12.40
CA ALA A 111 -14.43 -9.83 -12.41
C ALA A 111 -15.67 -10.72 -12.70
N ARG A 112 -15.48 -11.81 -13.47
CA ARG A 112 -16.55 -12.80 -13.68
C ARG A 112 -16.85 -13.68 -12.47
N LYS A 113 -15.82 -13.97 -11.66
CA LYS A 113 -15.94 -14.84 -10.47
C LYS A 113 -16.30 -14.05 -9.21
N HIS A 114 -15.86 -12.81 -9.12
CA HIS A 114 -15.96 -11.97 -7.94
C HIS A 114 -16.40 -10.56 -8.32
N ARG A 115 -17.19 -9.92 -7.45
CA ARG A 115 -17.45 -8.49 -7.56
C ARG A 115 -16.18 -7.73 -7.21
N LEU A 116 -15.49 -7.17 -8.20
CA LEU A 116 -14.33 -6.31 -7.93
C LEU A 116 -14.78 -4.98 -7.35
N GLN A 117 -14.31 -4.66 -6.15
CA GLN A 117 -14.53 -3.38 -5.50
C GLN A 117 -13.50 -2.35 -5.93
N ARG A 118 -12.26 -2.79 -6.19
CA ARG A 118 -11.13 -1.92 -6.52
C ARG A 118 -10.03 -2.71 -7.22
N ILE A 119 -9.29 -2.00 -8.08
CA ILE A 119 -8.05 -2.49 -8.68
C ILE A 119 -6.93 -1.55 -8.26
N CYS A 120 -5.88 -2.08 -7.65
CA CYS A 120 -4.74 -1.33 -7.14
C CYS A 120 -3.48 -1.70 -7.91
N LEU A 121 -2.79 -0.69 -8.45
CA LEU A 121 -1.60 -0.81 -9.28
C LEU A 121 -0.40 -0.15 -8.58
N PRO A 122 0.84 -0.61 -8.83
CA PRO A 122 2.02 0.12 -8.40
C PRO A 122 2.13 1.44 -9.19
N PRO A 123 2.66 2.49 -8.56
CA PRO A 123 2.95 3.73 -9.27
C PRO A 123 3.91 3.46 -10.42
N GLY A 124 3.64 4.09 -11.57
CA GLY A 124 4.53 4.01 -12.73
C GLY A 124 4.51 2.69 -13.49
N LEU A 125 3.49 1.85 -13.34
CA LEU A 125 3.36 0.55 -14.05
C LEU A 125 3.26 0.68 -15.58
N GLY A 126 3.72 1.72 -16.16
CA GLY A 126 3.75 1.93 -17.62
C GLY A 126 2.65 2.82 -18.16
N CYS A 127 3.01 3.55 -19.22
CA CYS A 127 2.11 4.47 -19.90
C CYS A 127 0.96 3.71 -20.52
N GLY A 128 -0.27 4.07 -20.15
CA GLY A 128 -1.48 3.55 -20.78
C GLY A 128 -2.23 2.46 -19.98
N ILE A 129 -1.58 1.69 -19.10
CA ILE A 129 -2.25 0.64 -18.31
C ILE A 129 -3.34 1.22 -17.40
N LEU A 130 -3.00 2.23 -16.61
CA LEU A 130 -3.96 2.86 -15.69
C LEU A 130 -5.16 3.49 -16.40
N PRO A 131 -5.00 4.30 -17.47
CA PRO A 131 -6.12 4.82 -18.25
C PRO A 131 -6.95 3.72 -18.90
N HIS A 132 -6.31 2.71 -19.48
CA HIS A 132 -7.00 1.58 -20.11
C HIS A 132 -7.90 0.84 -19.10
N LEU A 133 -7.38 0.47 -17.95
CA LEU A 133 -8.15 -0.23 -16.92
C LEU A 133 -9.28 0.64 -16.34
N LYS A 134 -9.08 1.96 -16.20
CA LYS A 134 -10.13 2.90 -15.78
C LYS A 134 -11.29 2.96 -16.77
N GLN A 135 -11.04 2.81 -18.07
CA GLN A 135 -12.09 2.77 -19.10
C GLN A 135 -12.80 1.41 -19.14
N ARG A 136 -12.08 0.33 -18.87
CA ARG A 136 -12.57 -1.03 -19.01
C ARG A 136 -13.38 -1.51 -17.81
N HIS A 137 -13.00 -1.17 -16.61
CA HIS A 137 -13.60 -1.65 -15.37
C HIS A 137 -14.48 -0.59 -14.71
N ALA A 138 -15.67 -1.01 -14.25
CA ALA A 138 -16.61 -0.14 -13.55
C ALA A 138 -16.20 0.18 -12.10
N CYS A 139 -15.28 -0.60 -11.52
CA CYS A 139 -14.74 -0.33 -10.20
C CYS A 139 -13.61 0.70 -10.23
N PRO A 140 -13.34 1.42 -9.13
CA PRO A 140 -12.20 2.31 -9.03
C PRO A 140 -10.87 1.61 -9.33
N VAL A 141 -10.07 2.21 -10.22
CA VAL A 141 -8.70 1.78 -10.54
C VAL A 141 -7.76 2.89 -10.08
N GLN A 142 -6.83 2.56 -9.21
CA GLN A 142 -5.93 3.55 -8.61
C GLN A 142 -4.52 2.99 -8.38
N GLU A 143 -3.55 3.88 -8.37
CA GLU A 143 -2.23 3.55 -7.84
C GLU A 143 -2.29 3.48 -6.32
N TYR A 144 -1.60 2.50 -5.73
CA TYR A 144 -1.58 2.39 -4.29
C TYR A 144 -0.47 3.25 -3.67
N PRO A 145 -0.75 3.89 -2.53
CA PRO A 145 0.22 4.72 -1.83
C PRO A 145 1.24 3.84 -1.10
N THR A 146 2.39 3.60 -1.72
CA THR A 146 3.38 2.64 -1.20
C THR A 146 4.18 3.22 -0.04
N ALA A 147 4.70 4.44 -0.19
CA ALA A 147 5.53 5.06 0.85
C ALA A 147 4.74 5.42 2.11
N GLU A 148 3.48 5.85 1.98
CA GLU A 148 2.60 6.12 3.11
C GLU A 148 2.31 4.86 3.95
N SER A 149 2.37 3.69 3.31
CA SER A 149 2.16 2.40 3.98
C SER A 149 3.32 2.03 4.90
N LEU A 150 4.48 2.64 4.72
CA LEU A 150 5.69 2.40 5.49
C LEU A 150 5.85 3.36 6.68
N LEU A 151 5.05 4.43 6.73
CA LEU A 151 5.11 5.39 7.82
C LEU A 151 4.75 4.74 9.15
N THR A 152 5.63 4.88 10.11
CA THR A 152 5.41 4.50 11.50
C THR A 152 4.47 5.50 12.19
N GLU A 153 4.09 5.25 13.45
CA GLU A 153 3.30 6.20 14.25
C GLU A 153 4.11 7.41 14.74
N ARG A 154 5.46 7.39 14.54
CA ARG A 154 6.32 8.50 14.90
C ARG A 154 5.99 9.75 14.10
N ASP A 155 5.82 10.87 14.79
CA ASP A 155 5.65 12.16 14.15
C ASP A 155 6.96 12.64 13.51
N ASP A 156 6.87 13.61 12.62
CA ASP A 156 7.98 14.21 11.88
C ASP A 156 8.91 13.16 11.22
N THR A 157 8.30 12.13 10.64
CA THR A 157 8.98 11.02 9.97
C THR A 157 8.76 11.08 8.47
N LEU A 158 9.86 11.05 7.71
CA LEU A 158 9.87 10.86 6.26
C LEU A 158 10.15 9.38 5.96
N ALA A 159 9.20 8.68 5.38
CA ALA A 159 9.43 7.34 4.84
C ALA A 159 9.83 7.42 3.37
N LEU A 160 10.89 6.72 2.99
CA LEU A 160 11.35 6.57 1.62
C LEU A 160 11.33 5.10 1.22
N LEU A 161 10.71 4.82 0.08
CA LEU A 161 10.74 3.52 -0.57
C LEU A 161 11.62 3.59 -1.81
N LEU A 162 12.65 2.77 -1.81
CA LEU A 162 13.69 2.72 -2.83
C LEU A 162 13.75 1.29 -3.37
N LEU A 163 13.13 1.04 -4.49
CA LEU A 163 13.12 -0.27 -5.13
C LEU A 163 13.92 -0.22 -6.42
N ARG A 164 14.63 -1.32 -6.73
CA ARG A 164 15.37 -1.45 -8.00
C ARG A 164 14.44 -1.27 -9.18
N GLY A 165 14.89 -0.48 -10.17
CA GLY A 165 14.14 -0.24 -11.39
C GLY A 165 12.83 0.53 -11.21
N GLN A 166 12.59 1.12 -10.03
CA GLN A 166 11.42 1.94 -9.76
C GLN A 166 11.81 3.34 -9.25
N PRO A 167 11.07 4.37 -9.61
CA PRO A 167 11.34 5.71 -9.09
C PRO A 167 11.16 5.75 -7.57
N PRO A 168 12.00 6.53 -6.85
CA PRO A 168 11.88 6.71 -5.41
C PRO A 168 10.52 7.27 -5.03
N GLN A 169 9.92 6.72 -3.98
CA GLN A 169 8.67 7.19 -3.42
C GLN A 169 8.89 7.69 -2.01
N GLY A 170 8.17 8.73 -1.61
CA GLY A 170 8.27 9.28 -0.27
C GLY A 170 6.93 9.66 0.30
N ALA A 171 6.84 9.65 1.63
CA ALA A 171 5.71 10.21 2.37
C ALA A 171 6.19 10.79 3.69
N LEU A 172 5.73 11.98 4.03
CA LEU A 172 6.04 12.68 5.28
C LEU A 172 4.85 12.63 6.21
N ARG A 173 5.08 12.21 7.45
CA ARG A 173 4.14 12.39 8.56
C ARG A 173 4.59 13.56 9.40
N ARG A 174 3.72 14.55 9.57
CA ARG A 174 3.95 15.71 10.44
C ARG A 174 2.63 16.16 11.06
N HIS A 175 2.61 16.31 12.40
CA HIS A 175 1.40 16.69 13.17
C HIS A 175 0.20 15.78 12.84
N SER A 176 0.43 14.47 12.78
CA SER A 176 -0.57 13.44 12.41
C SER A 176 -1.08 13.50 10.96
N ALA A 177 -0.71 14.51 10.18
CA ALA A 177 -0.99 14.58 8.75
C ALA A 177 0.01 13.74 7.96
N ILE A 178 -0.46 13.05 6.92
CA ILE A 178 0.38 12.30 5.98
C ILE A 178 0.32 13.02 4.64
N THR A 179 1.49 13.41 4.14
CA THR A 179 1.64 14.08 2.86
C THR A 179 2.50 13.20 1.95
N PRO A 180 1.98 12.72 0.80
CA PRO A 180 2.79 12.07 -0.21
C PRO A 180 3.85 13.04 -0.72
N CYS A 181 5.08 12.58 -0.84
CA CYS A 181 6.18 13.36 -1.40
C CYS A 181 6.46 12.85 -2.81
N SER A 182 6.00 13.59 -3.82
CA SER A 182 6.40 13.34 -5.21
C SER A 182 7.83 13.82 -5.42
N LEU A 183 8.80 12.99 -5.08
CA LEU A 183 10.22 13.34 -5.08
C LEU A 183 10.80 13.48 -6.50
N LEU A 184 10.15 12.85 -7.48
CA LEU A 184 10.60 12.84 -8.88
C LEU A 184 10.67 14.23 -9.52
N HIS A 185 9.85 15.18 -9.07
CA HIS A 185 9.81 16.52 -9.64
C HIS A 185 10.76 17.51 -8.95
N LEU A 186 11.32 17.15 -7.80
CA LEU A 186 12.15 18.03 -6.99
C LEU A 186 13.65 17.74 -7.12
N LEU A 187 14.00 16.59 -7.66
CA LEU A 187 15.39 16.14 -7.70
C LEU A 187 15.89 16.09 -9.14
N PRO A 188 17.10 16.60 -9.41
CA PRO A 188 17.87 16.14 -10.54
C PRO A 188 18.35 14.71 -10.26
N LEU A 189 17.39 13.79 -10.13
CA LEU A 189 17.73 12.37 -10.20
C LEU A 189 18.27 12.14 -11.60
N PRO A 190 19.34 11.36 -11.76
CA PRO A 190 19.74 10.92 -13.08
C PRO A 190 18.51 10.36 -13.77
N ALA A 191 18.32 10.69 -15.04
CA ALA A 191 17.26 10.09 -15.86
C ALA A 191 17.25 8.56 -15.83
N ASP A 192 18.28 7.98 -15.27
CA ASP A 192 18.66 6.57 -15.31
C ASP A 192 18.43 5.83 -13.98
N TRP A 193 17.59 6.33 -13.04
CA TRP A 193 17.28 5.56 -11.81
C TRP A 193 16.76 4.16 -12.12
N GLU A 194 16.00 4.02 -13.20
CA GLU A 194 15.45 2.74 -13.64
C GLU A 194 16.53 1.78 -14.16
N THR A 195 17.63 2.33 -14.70
CA THR A 195 18.75 1.57 -15.28
C THR A 195 19.99 1.55 -14.40
N LEU A 196 19.90 2.09 -13.17
CA LEU A 196 21.01 2.19 -12.24
C LEU A 196 21.59 0.81 -11.93
N ASP A 197 22.90 0.66 -12.10
CA ASP A 197 23.61 -0.52 -11.63
C ASP A 197 23.77 -0.47 -10.11
N TYR A 198 22.89 -1.17 -9.42
CA TYR A 198 22.92 -1.29 -7.96
C TYR A 198 24.12 -2.12 -7.43
N ALA A 199 24.91 -2.75 -8.31
CA ALA A 199 26.18 -3.33 -7.97
C ALA A 199 27.29 -2.26 -7.84
N ASP A 200 27.16 -1.10 -8.48
CA ASP A 200 28.02 0.06 -8.26
C ASP A 200 27.63 0.81 -6.97
N HIS A 201 28.08 0.28 -5.84
CA HIS A 201 27.82 0.87 -4.53
C HIS A 201 28.27 2.33 -4.40
N THR A 202 29.25 2.79 -5.18
CA THR A 202 29.77 4.16 -5.11
C THR A 202 28.76 5.14 -5.71
N LEU A 203 28.22 4.80 -6.88
CA LEU A 203 27.21 5.62 -7.54
C LEU A 203 25.92 5.68 -6.73
N VAL A 204 25.44 4.52 -6.26
CA VAL A 204 24.24 4.42 -5.41
C VAL A 204 24.40 5.24 -4.13
N GLU A 205 25.56 5.14 -3.46
CA GLU A 205 25.86 5.90 -2.25
C GLU A 205 25.81 7.41 -2.50
N GLU A 206 26.48 7.88 -3.55
CA GLU A 206 26.54 9.31 -3.85
C GLU A 206 25.15 9.88 -4.17
N MET A 207 24.36 9.16 -4.94
CA MET A 207 22.99 9.54 -5.27
C MET A 207 22.11 9.61 -4.02
N LEU A 208 22.13 8.59 -3.19
CA LEU A 208 21.36 8.55 -1.95
C LEU A 208 21.81 9.65 -0.99
N ALA A 209 23.11 9.89 -0.87
CA ALA A 209 23.61 10.96 0.00
C ALA A 209 23.15 12.35 -0.47
N ARG A 210 23.13 12.62 -1.78
CA ARG A 210 22.59 13.87 -2.33
C ARG A 210 21.08 13.98 -2.12
N LEU A 211 20.33 12.90 -2.35
CA LEU A 211 18.89 12.83 -2.10
C LEU A 211 18.58 13.16 -0.64
N LEU A 212 19.22 12.48 0.29
CA LEU A 212 18.99 12.66 1.72
C LEU A 212 19.42 14.06 2.20
N GLN A 213 20.51 14.60 1.68
CA GLN A 213 20.93 15.96 1.98
C GLN A 213 19.87 16.97 1.53
N LEU A 214 19.35 16.85 0.30
CA LEU A 214 18.32 17.75 -0.21
C LEU A 214 17.01 17.64 0.61
N LEU A 215 16.57 16.42 0.90
CA LEU A 215 15.36 16.19 1.71
C LEU A 215 15.51 16.74 3.12
N THR A 216 16.69 16.57 3.74
CA THR A 216 16.97 17.16 5.03
C THR A 216 16.92 18.68 4.99
N CYS A 217 17.54 19.30 4.00
CA CYS A 217 17.55 20.75 3.86
C CYS A 217 16.19 21.36 3.52
N THR A 218 15.34 20.63 2.80
CA THR A 218 14.03 21.15 2.34
C THR A 218 12.89 20.84 3.29
N MET A 219 12.88 19.65 3.86
CA MET A 219 11.78 19.16 4.70
C MET A 219 12.12 19.14 6.19
N ASN A 220 13.41 19.08 6.52
CA ASN A 220 13.93 19.01 7.89
C ASN A 220 13.17 18.01 8.79
N PRO A 221 13.04 16.72 8.40
CA PRO A 221 12.36 15.73 9.22
C PRO A 221 13.24 15.34 10.41
N ALA A 222 12.64 14.96 11.54
CA ALA A 222 13.40 14.44 12.69
C ALA A 222 13.88 12.99 12.45
N HIS A 223 13.11 12.23 11.67
CA HIS A 223 13.39 10.83 11.33
C HIS A 223 13.27 10.58 9.83
N ILE A 224 14.17 9.76 9.28
CA ILE A 224 14.05 9.25 7.91
C ILE A 224 14.11 7.72 7.96
N ASP A 225 12.99 7.08 7.61
CA ASP A 225 12.86 5.64 7.49
C ASP A 225 13.13 5.24 6.03
N LEU A 226 14.24 4.55 5.79
CA LEU A 226 14.74 4.16 4.46
C LEU A 226 14.43 2.68 4.22
N HIS A 227 13.51 2.40 3.33
CA HIS A 227 13.09 1.05 2.96
C HIS A 227 13.60 0.74 1.55
N ALA A 228 14.45 -0.29 1.40
CA ALA A 228 14.96 -0.70 0.10
C ALA A 228 15.13 -2.23 0.01
N ASP A 229 15.17 -2.74 -1.21
CA ASP A 229 15.41 -4.15 -1.52
C ASP A 229 16.91 -4.47 -1.77
N PHE A 230 17.79 -3.47 -1.66
CA PHE A 230 19.22 -3.58 -1.98
C PHE A 230 20.16 -3.21 -0.84
N TRP A 231 19.68 -3.04 0.40
CA TRP A 231 20.54 -2.72 1.54
C TRP A 231 21.54 -3.82 1.84
N ASN A 232 22.77 -3.40 2.14
CA ASN A 232 23.81 -4.23 2.76
C ASN A 232 24.62 -3.37 3.75
N ASP A 233 25.30 -4.01 4.68
CA ASP A 233 26.03 -3.34 5.77
C ASP A 233 27.10 -2.36 5.27
N ARG A 234 27.76 -2.70 4.15
CA ARG A 234 28.79 -1.86 3.55
C ARG A 234 28.19 -0.55 3.01
N LEU A 235 27.09 -0.63 2.27
CA LEU A 235 26.41 0.55 1.71
C LEU A 235 25.86 1.44 2.84
N ILE A 236 25.24 0.85 3.86
CA ILE A 236 24.71 1.57 5.02
C ILE A 236 25.84 2.30 5.76
N SER A 237 26.96 1.63 6.03
CA SER A 237 28.11 2.23 6.73
C SER A 237 28.71 3.40 5.95
N ARG A 238 28.90 3.25 4.65
CA ARG A 238 29.42 4.30 3.76
C ARG A 238 28.47 5.49 3.66
N LEU A 239 27.17 5.22 3.51
CA LEU A 239 26.14 6.26 3.42
C LEU A 239 26.08 7.08 4.73
N ASN A 240 26.10 6.43 5.88
CA ASN A 240 26.15 7.11 7.18
C ASN A 240 27.40 8.00 7.32
N PHE A 241 28.57 7.51 6.91
CA PHE A 241 29.81 8.29 6.93
C PHE A 241 29.73 9.51 5.98
N ASN A 242 29.27 9.32 4.76
CA ASN A 242 29.14 10.39 3.77
C ASN A 242 28.14 11.46 4.24
N LEU A 243 26.99 11.06 4.77
CA LEU A 243 25.97 11.97 5.29
C LEU A 243 26.47 12.74 6.52
N SER A 244 27.19 12.11 7.44
CA SER A 244 27.78 12.82 8.58
C SER A 244 28.70 13.97 8.17
N THR A 245 29.30 13.86 6.99
CA THR A 245 30.12 14.92 6.40
C THR A 245 29.29 15.97 5.69
N LYS A 246 28.29 15.56 4.88
CA LYS A 246 27.45 16.46 4.09
C LYS A 246 26.44 17.24 4.93
N LEU A 247 26.03 16.71 6.07
CA LEU A 247 25.09 17.35 7.00
C LEU A 247 25.80 18.14 8.12
N ARG A 248 27.12 18.35 8.01
CA ARG A 248 27.86 19.22 8.94
C ARG A 248 27.32 20.63 8.89
N GLY A 249 26.93 21.18 10.04
CA GLY A 249 26.34 22.53 10.16
C GLY A 249 24.81 22.52 10.21
N ILE A 250 24.17 21.37 10.17
CA ILE A 250 22.76 21.22 10.53
C ILE A 250 22.68 20.96 12.03
N ASP A 251 21.98 21.83 12.77
CA ASP A 251 21.90 21.77 14.24
C ASP A 251 21.30 20.46 14.75
N SER A 252 20.34 19.89 13.99
CA SER A 252 19.67 18.63 14.35
C SER A 252 19.53 17.76 13.11
N PRO A 253 20.56 16.98 12.74
CA PRO A 253 20.45 16.06 11.60
C PRO A 253 19.43 14.96 11.90
N PRO A 254 18.68 14.49 10.88
CA PRO A 254 17.68 13.46 11.06
C PRO A 254 18.29 12.13 11.51
N GLN A 255 17.54 11.38 12.30
CA GLN A 255 17.89 9.99 12.62
C GLN A 255 17.49 9.09 11.44
N LEU A 256 18.47 8.33 10.94
CA LEU A 256 18.26 7.42 9.80
C LEU A 256 17.97 6.01 10.31
N HIS A 257 16.93 5.40 9.75
CA HIS A 257 16.54 4.02 10.03
C HIS A 257 16.51 3.25 8.72
N PHE A 258 17.28 2.16 8.64
CA PHE A 258 17.36 1.34 7.44
C PHE A 258 16.58 0.05 7.62
N ALA A 259 15.72 -0.27 6.68
CA ALA A 259 14.92 -1.48 6.68
C ALA A 259 14.98 -2.16 5.31
N THR A 260 15.37 -3.42 5.29
CA THR A 260 15.24 -4.22 4.08
C THR A 260 13.78 -4.60 3.88
N ILE A 261 13.26 -4.30 2.69
CA ILE A 261 11.91 -4.67 2.29
C ILE A 261 12.01 -5.70 1.16
N THR A 262 11.36 -6.83 1.36
CA THR A 262 11.21 -7.83 0.30
C THR A 262 9.87 -7.60 -0.41
N PRO A 263 9.71 -8.02 -1.68
CA PRO A 263 8.43 -7.95 -2.38
C PRO A 263 7.27 -8.55 -1.58
N ASP A 264 7.51 -9.70 -0.93
CA ASP A 264 6.49 -10.36 -0.10
C ASP A 264 6.10 -9.54 1.12
N LYS A 265 7.07 -8.91 1.80
CA LYS A 265 6.81 -8.03 2.94
C LYS A 265 6.07 -6.77 2.52
N LEU A 266 6.43 -6.21 1.38
CA LEU A 266 5.72 -5.07 0.80
C LEU A 266 4.27 -5.45 0.47
N SER A 267 4.05 -6.57 -0.20
CA SER A 267 2.73 -7.09 -0.52
C SER A 267 1.89 -7.30 0.75
N GLN A 268 2.45 -7.89 1.81
CA GLN A 268 1.75 -8.05 3.09
C GLN A 268 1.34 -6.73 3.74
N LEU A 269 2.19 -5.72 3.68
CA LEU A 269 1.88 -4.38 4.20
C LEU A 269 0.76 -3.72 3.39
N LEU A 270 0.83 -3.84 2.07
CA LEU A 270 -0.18 -3.31 1.15
C LEU A 270 -1.53 -3.99 1.35
N ARG A 271 -1.58 -5.32 1.48
CA ARG A 271 -2.82 -6.08 1.75
C ARG A 271 -3.57 -5.55 2.97
N LYS A 272 -2.85 -5.27 4.07
CA LYS A 272 -3.45 -4.74 5.30
C LYS A 272 -4.04 -3.36 5.12
N ARG A 273 -3.44 -2.53 4.27
CA ARG A 273 -3.83 -1.11 4.15
C ARG A 273 -4.83 -0.85 3.03
N ILE A 274 -4.71 -1.55 1.92
CA ILE A 274 -5.61 -1.40 0.76
C ILE A 274 -7.06 -1.79 1.09
N VAL A 275 -7.25 -2.71 2.02
CA VAL A 275 -8.58 -3.12 2.49
C VAL A 275 -9.21 -2.08 3.43
N LEU A 276 -8.39 -1.22 4.06
CA LEU A 276 -8.86 -0.16 4.97
C LEU A 276 -9.16 1.17 4.26
N LEU A 277 -8.77 1.32 2.99
CA LEU A 277 -9.06 2.47 2.13
C LEU A 277 -10.38 2.27 1.37
#